data_237a7bd9cf1f04f1fed855fe65867296
#
_entry.id   237a7bd9cf1f04f1fed855fe65867296
#
_cell.length_a   1.000
_cell.length_b   1.000
_cell.length_c   1.000
_cell.angle_alpha   90.00
_cell.angle_beta   90.00
_cell.angle_gamma   90.00
#
_symmetry.space_group_name_H-M   'P 1'
#
loop_
_entity.id
_entity.type
_entity.pdbx_description
1 polymer ?
#
loop_
_entity_poly.entity_id
_entity_poly.type
_entity_poly.pdbx_seq_one_letter_code
_entity_poly.pdbx_strand_id
1 'polypeptide(L)'
;MSPTTTGLLLEATGVSKSYGAVVALKSASLAVQPGEVHALMGANGAGKSTLVKILTGAVRPDSGRIAVRGRERTVHSPAEARHGGLVSVYQEPSIIPDLDIRANLRLTETPLEPFRHWVHDLGLKNLDLSRLARRLPLASLRVIDLARALAIEPDVLMLDEMTAALPANLTERVLEVIGLQRGGERSVVFISHRMIEIAAVCDRATVLREGETVGVVDVTAGTEERIVELMLGAIVEGLPERGGETSTAAAGTAAPRLTARGIAAGQKLQDASFELRSGEVLGVVALEGQGQDELFDVLSGSERPSAGELLVDGKPASFGHPADAIRAGVVYVASDRAEALLMQRSVRENIALPFITRIRRWGPIDLPAERRTVDAAVKRLQIDVRAGNEVRRLSGGNQQKVTIARWVAGGVHVLLCFDPTRGIDILTKQQIYVLLRDLAEAGAGVLLYTSELKEVPLVCDRAIVIFGGRIVKELIGAEADEAQLLRAAYHLRSGAVMPEEAAGAAVGSATGVIREAGATTDEAEIQA
;
A
#
# COMPACT_ATOMS: atom_id res chain seq x y z
N MET A 1 -12.75 -48.53 -6.89
CA MET A 1 -11.59 -47.63 -6.96
C MET A 1 -11.84 -46.50 -5.97
N SER A 2 -11.17 -46.57 -4.82
CA SER A 2 -11.26 -45.55 -3.79
C SER A 2 -10.62 -44.26 -4.31
N PRO A 3 -11.16 -43.08 -3.99
CA PRO A 3 -10.53 -41.82 -4.37
C PRO A 3 -9.16 -41.73 -3.68
N THR A 4 -8.11 -41.61 -4.44
CA THR A 4 -6.76 -41.28 -3.97
C THR A 4 -6.84 -39.97 -3.22
N THR A 5 -6.71 -40.02 -1.91
CA THR A 5 -6.53 -38.86 -1.05
C THR A 5 -5.18 -38.23 -1.44
N THR A 6 -5.20 -37.26 -2.31
CA THR A 6 -4.03 -36.42 -2.61
C THR A 6 -3.71 -35.70 -1.32
N GLY A 7 -2.65 -36.13 -0.62
CA GLY A 7 -2.27 -35.57 0.68
C GLY A 7 -1.86 -34.08 0.50
N LEU A 8 -2.17 -33.26 1.50
CA LEU A 8 -1.74 -31.86 1.55
C LEU A 8 -0.20 -31.78 1.49
N LEU A 9 0.32 -30.79 0.75
CA LEU A 9 1.76 -30.53 0.67
C LEU A 9 2.26 -29.84 1.95
N LEU A 10 1.49 -28.85 2.43
CA LEU A 10 1.74 -28.15 3.68
C LEU A 10 0.44 -28.04 4.47
N GLU A 11 0.48 -28.39 5.74
CA GLU A 11 -0.63 -28.27 6.66
C GLU A 11 -0.16 -27.65 7.97
N ALA A 12 -0.81 -26.59 8.41
CA ALA A 12 -0.69 -26.00 9.73
C ALA A 12 -2.06 -26.04 10.41
N THR A 13 -2.14 -26.53 11.62
CA THR A 13 -3.43 -26.71 12.33
C THR A 13 -3.34 -26.12 13.73
N GLY A 14 -4.23 -25.15 14.02
CA GLY A 14 -4.39 -24.57 15.35
C GLY A 14 -3.14 -23.90 15.90
N VAL A 15 -2.33 -23.28 15.03
CA VAL A 15 -1.06 -22.66 15.42
C VAL A 15 -1.31 -21.40 16.24
N SER A 16 -0.70 -21.32 17.43
CA SER A 16 -0.76 -20.14 18.30
C SER A 16 0.61 -19.54 18.56
N LYS A 17 0.63 -18.22 18.83
CA LYS A 17 1.83 -17.49 19.20
C LYS A 17 1.55 -16.21 19.96
N SER A 18 2.23 -16.05 21.11
CA SER A 18 2.18 -14.83 21.91
C SER A 18 3.58 -14.23 22.07
N TYR A 19 3.67 -12.91 22.08
CA TYR A 19 4.88 -12.14 22.37
C TYR A 19 4.60 -11.26 23.62
N GLY A 20 4.89 -11.79 24.80
CA GLY A 20 4.52 -11.14 26.06
C GLY A 20 3.00 -10.99 26.16
N ALA A 21 2.52 -9.76 26.27
CA ALA A 21 1.08 -9.46 26.36
C ALA A 21 0.35 -9.45 24.99
N VAL A 22 1.07 -9.54 23.88
CA VAL A 22 0.50 -9.48 22.52
C VAL A 22 0.30 -10.88 21.97
N VAL A 23 -0.95 -11.27 21.76
CA VAL A 23 -1.31 -12.53 21.08
C VAL A 23 -1.29 -12.28 19.58
N ALA A 24 -0.27 -12.80 18.88
CA ALA A 24 -0.11 -12.63 17.44
C ALA A 24 -0.91 -13.66 16.64
N LEU A 25 -1.01 -14.90 17.16
CA LEU A 25 -1.85 -15.97 16.62
C LEU A 25 -2.59 -16.63 17.77
N LYS A 26 -3.90 -16.78 17.65
CA LYS A 26 -4.75 -17.51 18.61
C LYS A 26 -4.95 -18.96 18.17
N SER A 27 -5.34 -19.15 16.90
CA SER A 27 -5.59 -20.46 16.30
C SER A 27 -5.55 -20.32 14.77
N ALA A 28 -4.35 -20.26 14.20
CA ALA A 28 -4.19 -20.15 12.75
C ALA A 28 -4.04 -21.53 12.11
N SER A 29 -4.73 -21.73 10.99
CA SER A 29 -4.66 -22.96 10.19
C SER A 29 -4.47 -22.60 8.72
N LEU A 30 -3.66 -23.40 8.01
CA LEU A 30 -3.36 -23.23 6.58
C LEU A 30 -3.22 -24.63 5.95
N ALA A 31 -3.87 -24.85 4.81
CA ALA A 31 -3.81 -26.11 4.09
C ALA A 31 -3.52 -25.83 2.61
N VAL A 32 -2.35 -26.25 2.12
CA VAL A 32 -1.87 -26.03 0.75
C VAL A 32 -1.80 -27.37 0.01
N GLN A 33 -2.40 -27.42 -1.16
CA GLN A 33 -2.37 -28.60 -2.04
C GLN A 33 -1.12 -28.60 -2.92
N PRO A 34 -0.65 -29.77 -3.42
CA PRO A 34 0.41 -29.80 -4.41
C PRO A 34 0.01 -29.07 -5.70
N GLY A 35 0.92 -28.26 -6.26
CA GLY A 35 0.69 -27.50 -7.48
C GLY A 35 -0.23 -26.28 -7.33
N GLU A 36 -0.51 -25.87 -6.11
CA GLU A 36 -1.41 -24.76 -5.79
C GLU A 36 -0.64 -23.45 -5.59
N VAL A 37 -1.18 -22.35 -6.11
CA VAL A 37 -0.84 -21.00 -5.67
C VAL A 37 -1.89 -20.55 -4.66
N HIS A 38 -1.54 -20.58 -3.38
CA HIS A 38 -2.44 -20.33 -2.26
C HIS A 38 -2.22 -18.93 -1.68
N ALA A 39 -3.25 -18.10 -1.69
CA ALA A 39 -3.19 -16.78 -1.06
C ALA A 39 -3.32 -16.88 0.47
N LEU A 40 -2.50 -16.13 1.20
CA LEU A 40 -2.69 -15.91 2.64
C LEU A 40 -3.07 -14.45 2.86
N MET A 41 -4.35 -14.23 3.16
CA MET A 41 -4.99 -12.92 3.23
C MET A 41 -5.27 -12.51 4.68
N GLY A 42 -5.49 -11.22 4.90
CA GLY A 42 -5.84 -10.66 6.22
C GLY A 42 -5.32 -9.24 6.37
N ALA A 43 -5.91 -8.47 7.27
CA ALA A 43 -5.47 -7.11 7.61
C ALA A 43 -4.05 -7.10 8.20
N ASN A 44 -3.43 -5.91 8.27
CA ASN A 44 -2.16 -5.74 8.97
C ASN A 44 -2.36 -6.08 10.46
N GLY A 45 -1.45 -6.88 11.01
CA GLY A 45 -1.60 -7.38 12.38
C GLY A 45 -2.46 -8.67 12.50
N ALA A 46 -3.05 -9.17 11.42
CA ALA A 46 -3.82 -10.43 11.46
C ALA A 46 -2.99 -11.69 11.76
N GLY A 47 -1.65 -11.60 11.75
CA GLY A 47 -0.75 -12.70 12.08
C GLY A 47 -0.08 -13.38 10.88
N LYS A 48 -0.29 -12.92 9.64
CA LYS A 48 0.26 -13.52 8.41
C LYS A 48 1.77 -13.76 8.48
N SER A 49 2.56 -12.70 8.68
CA SER A 49 4.03 -12.80 8.74
C SER A 49 4.51 -13.61 9.96
N THR A 50 3.73 -13.66 11.06
CA THR A 50 4.03 -14.53 12.20
C THR A 50 3.83 -16.00 11.82
N LEU A 51 2.76 -16.34 11.12
CA LEU A 51 2.52 -17.68 10.61
C LEU A 51 3.64 -18.12 9.66
N VAL A 52 4.02 -17.27 8.69
CA VAL A 52 5.16 -17.56 7.77
C VAL A 52 6.47 -17.78 8.54
N LYS A 53 6.79 -16.95 9.53
CA LYS A 53 7.98 -17.13 10.37
C LYS A 53 7.96 -18.43 11.17
N ILE A 54 6.78 -18.90 11.57
CA ILE A 54 6.62 -20.19 12.23
C ILE A 54 6.83 -21.35 11.25
N LEU A 55 6.20 -21.29 10.07
CA LEU A 55 6.34 -22.30 9.02
C LEU A 55 7.79 -22.45 8.56
N THR A 56 8.53 -21.36 8.55
CA THR A 56 9.96 -21.33 8.17
C THR A 56 10.93 -21.53 9.34
N GLY A 57 10.42 -21.82 10.54
CA GLY A 57 11.25 -22.09 11.72
C GLY A 57 12.02 -20.89 12.30
N ALA A 58 11.74 -19.66 11.81
CA ALA A 58 12.31 -18.45 12.37
C ALA A 58 11.71 -18.13 13.75
N VAL A 59 10.49 -18.60 14.04
CA VAL A 59 9.79 -18.44 15.30
C VAL A 59 9.16 -19.79 15.69
N ARG A 60 9.26 -20.16 16.97
CA ARG A 60 8.59 -21.35 17.50
C ARG A 60 7.14 -21.03 17.84
N PRO A 61 6.17 -21.89 17.45
CA PRO A 61 4.80 -21.77 17.92
C PRO A 61 4.70 -22.07 19.42
N ASP A 62 3.67 -21.56 20.06
CA ASP A 62 3.36 -21.92 21.46
C ASP A 62 2.50 -23.18 21.51
N SER A 63 1.64 -23.40 20.47
CA SER A 63 0.86 -24.64 20.27
C SER A 63 0.53 -24.83 18.79
N GLY A 64 -0.09 -25.95 18.45
CA GLY A 64 -0.49 -26.32 17.10
C GLY A 64 0.46 -27.34 16.48
N ARG A 65 0.14 -27.77 15.25
CA ARG A 65 0.91 -28.78 14.49
C ARG A 65 1.19 -28.31 13.09
N ILE A 66 2.35 -28.69 12.56
CA ILE A 66 2.77 -28.43 11.18
C ILE A 66 3.15 -29.75 10.56
N ALA A 67 2.62 -30.05 9.38
CA ALA A 67 2.96 -31.22 8.60
C ALA A 67 3.36 -30.82 7.18
N VAL A 68 4.38 -31.47 6.64
CA VAL A 68 4.84 -31.33 5.26
C VAL A 68 4.78 -32.70 4.60
N ARG A 69 4.09 -32.81 3.47
CA ARG A 69 3.83 -34.09 2.77
C ARG A 69 3.24 -35.15 3.72
N GLY A 70 2.30 -34.75 4.60
CA GLY A 70 1.64 -35.62 5.58
C GLY A 70 2.51 -36.04 6.74
N ARG A 71 3.75 -35.59 6.86
CA ARG A 71 4.64 -35.89 7.99
C ARG A 71 4.71 -34.71 8.94
N GLU A 72 4.34 -34.93 10.19
CA GLU A 72 4.47 -33.88 11.21
C GLU A 72 5.96 -33.50 11.38
N ARG A 73 6.22 -32.21 11.40
CA ARG A 73 7.58 -31.66 11.53
C ARG A 73 7.58 -30.52 12.55
N THR A 74 8.57 -30.56 13.43
CA THR A 74 8.93 -29.42 14.26
C THR A 74 10.13 -28.75 13.61
N VAL A 75 9.94 -27.58 13.03
CA VAL A 75 11.03 -26.82 12.35
C VAL A 75 11.66 -25.89 13.37
N HIS A 76 12.97 -26.03 13.60
CA HIS A 76 13.69 -25.30 14.64
C HIS A 76 14.54 -24.14 14.11
N SER A 77 14.77 -24.08 12.79
CA SER A 77 15.56 -23.02 12.16
C SER A 77 15.19 -22.85 10.68
N PRO A 78 15.46 -21.66 10.09
CA PRO A 78 15.26 -21.43 8.65
C PRO A 78 16.12 -22.35 7.76
N ALA A 79 17.29 -22.76 8.24
CA ALA A 79 18.13 -23.72 7.52
C ALA A 79 17.47 -25.10 7.45
N GLU A 80 16.89 -25.57 8.55
CA GLU A 80 16.13 -26.83 8.59
C GLU A 80 14.86 -26.76 7.74
N ALA A 81 14.12 -25.65 7.76
CA ALA A 81 12.98 -25.40 6.88
C ALA A 81 13.39 -25.53 5.40
N ARG A 82 14.46 -24.87 5.02
CA ARG A 82 15.00 -24.90 3.65
C ARG A 82 15.38 -26.30 3.20
N HIS A 83 16.09 -27.08 4.03
CA HIS A 83 16.39 -28.48 3.74
C HIS A 83 15.12 -29.35 3.68
N GLY A 84 14.07 -28.92 4.34
CA GLY A 84 12.73 -29.51 4.28
C GLY A 84 11.88 -29.07 3.11
N GLY A 85 12.40 -28.26 2.20
CA GLY A 85 11.71 -27.76 1.02
C GLY A 85 10.81 -26.54 1.28
N LEU A 86 10.88 -25.91 2.47
CA LEU A 86 10.13 -24.69 2.79
C LEU A 86 11.04 -23.48 2.71
N VAL A 87 10.75 -22.56 1.80
CA VAL A 87 11.56 -21.32 1.59
C VAL A 87 10.67 -20.11 1.59
N SER A 88 11.12 -19.02 2.22
CA SER A 88 10.41 -17.73 2.19
C SER A 88 11.27 -16.62 1.60
N VAL A 89 10.61 -15.74 0.86
CA VAL A 89 11.07 -14.41 0.50
C VAL A 89 10.27 -13.43 1.33
N TYR A 90 10.95 -12.71 2.22
CA TYR A 90 10.32 -11.76 3.13
C TYR A 90 10.13 -10.39 2.48
N GLN A 91 9.34 -9.54 3.09
CA GLN A 91 9.11 -8.16 2.68
C GLN A 91 10.40 -7.35 2.51
N GLU A 92 11.37 -7.55 3.43
CA GLU A 92 12.72 -7.02 3.29
C GLU A 92 13.64 -8.12 2.72
N PRO A 93 14.42 -7.80 1.64
CA PRO A 93 15.31 -8.78 1.03
C PRO A 93 16.32 -9.33 2.02
N SER A 94 16.44 -10.65 2.10
CA SER A 94 17.41 -11.36 2.96
C SER A 94 18.79 -11.37 2.32
N ILE A 95 19.32 -10.20 1.96
CA ILE A 95 20.60 -9.99 1.30
C ILE A 95 21.49 -9.11 2.17
N ILE A 96 22.74 -9.52 2.39
CA ILE A 96 23.71 -8.75 3.19
C ILE A 96 24.23 -7.58 2.37
N PRO A 97 23.96 -6.31 2.77
CA PRO A 97 24.26 -5.13 1.96
C PRO A 97 25.76 -4.92 1.66
N ASP A 98 26.62 -5.31 2.58
CA ASP A 98 28.09 -5.11 2.50
C ASP A 98 28.82 -6.21 1.74
N LEU A 99 28.11 -7.23 1.27
CA LEU A 99 28.64 -8.28 0.42
C LEU A 99 28.23 -8.06 -1.05
N ASP A 100 29.04 -8.57 -1.97
CA ASP A 100 28.64 -8.66 -3.36
C ASP A 100 27.58 -9.77 -3.56
N ILE A 101 26.94 -9.80 -4.72
CA ILE A 101 25.87 -10.77 -4.99
C ILE A 101 26.43 -12.20 -4.98
N ARG A 102 27.64 -12.42 -5.50
CA ARG A 102 28.29 -13.75 -5.52
C ARG A 102 28.54 -14.26 -4.10
N ALA A 103 28.99 -13.42 -3.19
CA ALA A 103 29.22 -13.79 -1.79
C ALA A 103 27.89 -14.10 -1.07
N ASN A 104 26.84 -13.32 -1.33
CA ASN A 104 25.49 -13.60 -0.82
C ASN A 104 24.97 -14.98 -1.29
N LEU A 105 25.17 -15.33 -2.57
CA LEU A 105 24.77 -16.64 -3.10
C LEU A 105 25.57 -17.79 -2.46
N ARG A 106 26.86 -17.60 -2.22
CA ARG A 106 27.70 -18.61 -1.55
C ARG A 106 27.27 -18.87 -0.12
N LEU A 107 26.92 -17.83 0.64
CA LEU A 107 26.46 -17.97 2.03
C LEU A 107 25.18 -18.78 2.14
N THR A 108 24.36 -18.76 1.11
CA THR A 108 23.09 -19.49 1.07
C THR A 108 23.17 -20.77 0.22
N GLU A 109 24.38 -21.17 -0.21
CA GLU A 109 24.61 -22.37 -1.03
C GLU A 109 23.72 -22.42 -2.27
N THR A 110 23.42 -21.24 -2.85
CA THR A 110 22.53 -21.12 -4.01
C THR A 110 23.26 -21.56 -5.28
N PRO A 111 22.71 -22.49 -6.07
CA PRO A 111 23.33 -22.95 -7.32
C PRO A 111 23.31 -21.82 -8.35
N LEU A 112 24.50 -21.53 -8.94
CA LEU A 112 24.71 -20.33 -9.76
C LEU A 112 23.95 -20.38 -11.08
N GLU A 113 23.93 -21.53 -11.77
CA GLU A 113 23.28 -21.63 -13.10
C GLU A 113 21.74 -21.50 -13.02
N PRO A 114 21.03 -22.20 -12.10
CA PRO A 114 19.61 -21.95 -11.88
C PRO A 114 19.32 -20.51 -11.45
N PHE A 115 20.18 -19.92 -10.61
CA PHE A 115 20.01 -18.51 -10.22
C PHE A 115 20.09 -17.56 -11.43
N ARG A 116 21.05 -17.75 -12.33
CA ARG A 116 21.20 -16.93 -13.54
C ARG A 116 19.99 -17.05 -14.47
N HIS A 117 19.44 -18.25 -14.61
CA HIS A 117 18.23 -18.50 -15.38
C HIS A 117 17.07 -17.66 -14.81
N TRP A 118 16.78 -17.76 -13.51
CA TRP A 118 15.69 -17.02 -12.88
C TRP A 118 15.90 -15.50 -12.88
N VAL A 119 17.13 -15.02 -12.66
CA VAL A 119 17.42 -13.59 -12.76
C VAL A 119 17.15 -13.05 -14.15
N HIS A 120 17.48 -13.81 -15.19
CA HIS A 120 17.19 -13.44 -16.57
C HIS A 120 15.68 -13.38 -16.84
N ASP A 121 14.93 -14.41 -16.45
CA ASP A 121 13.49 -14.51 -16.67
C ASP A 121 12.71 -13.45 -15.88
N LEU A 122 13.17 -13.12 -14.69
CA LEU A 122 12.65 -12.02 -13.88
C LEU A 122 13.06 -10.63 -14.39
N GLY A 123 13.80 -10.52 -15.49
CA GLY A 123 14.07 -9.28 -16.20
C GLY A 123 15.40 -8.57 -15.85
N LEU A 124 16.24 -9.12 -14.98
CA LEU A 124 17.57 -8.56 -14.66
C LEU A 124 18.67 -9.17 -15.55
N LYS A 125 18.59 -8.97 -16.87
CA LYS A 125 19.43 -9.64 -17.88
C LYS A 125 20.94 -9.42 -17.73
N ASN A 126 21.38 -8.29 -17.16
CA ASN A 126 22.80 -7.88 -17.09
C ASN A 126 23.25 -7.66 -15.64
N LEU A 127 22.90 -8.57 -14.72
CA LEU A 127 23.31 -8.46 -13.32
C LEU A 127 24.81 -8.78 -13.16
N ASP A 128 25.59 -7.77 -12.73
CA ASP A 128 26.97 -7.95 -12.32
C ASP A 128 27.03 -8.54 -10.91
N LEU A 129 27.45 -9.81 -10.80
CA LEU A 129 27.52 -10.53 -9.52
C LEU A 129 28.63 -10.02 -8.58
N SER A 130 29.59 -9.22 -9.07
CA SER A 130 30.65 -8.61 -8.26
C SER A 130 30.23 -7.30 -7.61
N ARG A 131 29.04 -6.80 -7.95
CA ARG A 131 28.51 -5.55 -7.41
C ARG A 131 28.03 -5.73 -5.97
N LEU A 132 28.41 -4.79 -5.09
CA LEU A 132 27.93 -4.75 -3.71
C LEU A 132 26.40 -4.58 -3.68
N ALA A 133 25.71 -5.38 -2.86
CA ALA A 133 24.26 -5.35 -2.76
C ALA A 133 23.71 -3.97 -2.41
N ARG A 134 24.33 -3.24 -1.49
CA ARG A 134 23.93 -1.86 -1.10
C ARG A 134 23.92 -0.83 -2.23
N ARG A 135 24.55 -1.13 -3.38
CA ARG A 135 24.57 -0.25 -4.56
C ARG A 135 23.48 -0.56 -5.58
N LEU A 136 22.66 -1.56 -5.30
CA LEU A 136 21.54 -1.95 -6.17
C LEU A 136 20.24 -1.32 -5.66
N PRO A 137 19.31 -0.95 -6.56
CA PRO A 137 17.97 -0.51 -6.19
C PRO A 137 17.23 -1.61 -5.41
N LEU A 138 16.34 -1.23 -4.50
CA LEU A 138 15.54 -2.16 -3.70
C LEU A 138 14.75 -3.16 -4.57
N ALA A 139 14.17 -2.69 -5.67
CA ALA A 139 13.47 -3.54 -6.62
C ALA A 139 14.37 -4.67 -7.18
N SER A 140 15.62 -4.34 -7.53
CA SER A 140 16.60 -5.34 -7.99
C SER A 140 16.96 -6.34 -6.89
N LEU A 141 17.11 -5.88 -5.65
CA LEU A 141 17.42 -6.75 -4.51
C LEU A 141 16.27 -7.73 -4.23
N ARG A 142 15.01 -7.32 -4.36
CA ARG A 142 13.84 -8.19 -4.23
C ARG A 142 13.80 -9.26 -5.32
N VAL A 143 14.06 -8.88 -6.57
CA VAL A 143 14.14 -9.84 -7.68
C VAL A 143 15.28 -10.83 -7.49
N ILE A 144 16.45 -10.38 -7.02
CA ILE A 144 17.60 -11.24 -6.70
C ILE A 144 17.24 -12.22 -5.58
N ASP A 145 16.53 -11.78 -4.54
CA ASP A 145 16.12 -12.64 -3.42
C ASP A 145 15.11 -13.72 -3.88
N LEU A 146 14.15 -13.34 -4.75
CA LEU A 146 13.22 -14.29 -5.37
C LEU A 146 13.97 -15.31 -6.27
N ALA A 147 14.85 -14.84 -7.15
CA ALA A 147 15.65 -15.72 -8.02
C ALA A 147 16.51 -16.71 -7.20
N ARG A 148 17.04 -16.26 -6.07
CA ARG A 148 17.77 -17.10 -5.12
C ARG A 148 16.88 -18.19 -4.51
N ALA A 149 15.65 -17.82 -4.12
CA ALA A 149 14.68 -18.76 -3.56
C ALA A 149 14.19 -19.79 -4.59
N LEU A 150 13.96 -19.37 -5.83
CA LEU A 150 13.55 -20.26 -6.94
C LEU A 150 14.68 -21.20 -7.36
N ALA A 151 15.95 -20.75 -7.32
CA ALA A 151 17.11 -21.53 -7.75
C ALA A 151 17.35 -22.81 -6.94
N ILE A 152 16.85 -22.88 -5.71
CA ILE A 152 16.95 -24.07 -4.84
C ILE A 152 15.75 -25.01 -4.96
N GLU A 153 14.82 -24.70 -5.84
CA GLU A 153 13.66 -25.54 -6.20
C GLU A 153 12.83 -26.03 -4.99
N PRO A 154 12.28 -25.12 -4.15
CA PRO A 154 11.58 -25.50 -2.94
C PRO A 154 10.26 -26.23 -3.24
N ASP A 155 9.82 -27.11 -2.31
CA ASP A 155 8.49 -27.72 -2.35
C ASP A 155 7.40 -26.67 -2.15
N VAL A 156 7.60 -25.76 -1.20
CA VAL A 156 6.71 -24.63 -0.93
C VAL A 156 7.51 -23.34 -0.86
N LEU A 157 7.20 -22.42 -1.76
CA LEU A 157 7.74 -21.07 -1.78
C LEU A 157 6.75 -20.09 -1.12
N MET A 158 7.17 -19.39 -0.08
CA MET A 158 6.36 -18.38 0.60
C MET A 158 6.84 -16.98 0.23
N LEU A 159 5.94 -16.16 -0.30
CA LEU A 159 6.23 -14.80 -0.80
C LEU A 159 5.47 -13.78 0.04
N ASP A 160 6.18 -13.01 0.88
CA ASP A 160 5.58 -12.03 1.79
C ASP A 160 5.72 -10.61 1.22
N GLU A 161 4.62 -10.06 0.65
CA GLU A 161 4.47 -8.69 0.12
C GLU A 161 5.58 -8.23 -0.83
N MET A 162 6.17 -9.14 -1.58
CA MET A 162 7.35 -8.83 -2.38
C MET A 162 7.07 -7.90 -3.58
N THR A 163 5.84 -7.85 -4.08
CA THR A 163 5.43 -7.03 -5.24
C THR A 163 5.19 -5.56 -4.91
N ALA A 164 4.96 -5.23 -3.64
CA ALA A 164 4.51 -3.90 -3.19
C ALA A 164 5.43 -2.72 -3.59
N ALA A 165 6.74 -2.96 -3.78
CA ALA A 165 7.71 -1.93 -4.18
C ALA A 165 8.40 -2.25 -5.52
N LEU A 166 7.77 -3.07 -6.36
CA LEU A 166 8.27 -3.34 -7.71
C LEU A 166 7.58 -2.42 -8.72
N PRO A 167 8.30 -1.93 -9.73
CA PRO A 167 7.71 -1.33 -10.92
C PRO A 167 6.76 -2.31 -11.63
N ALA A 168 5.75 -1.82 -12.34
CA ALA A 168 4.71 -2.63 -12.98
C ALA A 168 5.26 -3.76 -13.86
N ASN A 169 6.25 -3.45 -14.69
CA ASN A 169 6.88 -4.41 -15.60
C ASN A 169 7.61 -5.56 -14.86
N LEU A 170 8.15 -5.33 -13.66
CA LEU A 170 8.75 -6.39 -12.86
C LEU A 170 7.69 -7.16 -12.08
N THR A 171 6.62 -6.50 -11.64
CA THR A 171 5.48 -7.14 -10.99
C THR A 171 4.84 -8.17 -11.92
N GLU A 172 4.55 -7.81 -13.18
CA GLU A 172 3.99 -8.72 -14.18
C GLU A 172 4.86 -9.97 -14.37
N ARG A 173 6.18 -9.81 -14.53
CA ARG A 173 7.10 -10.94 -14.65
C ARG A 173 7.14 -11.83 -13.43
N VAL A 174 7.08 -11.26 -12.23
CA VAL A 174 7.01 -12.02 -10.99
C VAL A 174 5.72 -12.83 -10.94
N LEU A 175 4.57 -12.24 -11.28
CA LEU A 175 3.28 -12.93 -11.33
C LEU A 175 3.27 -14.05 -12.39
N GLU A 176 3.86 -13.83 -13.56
CA GLU A 176 4.05 -14.86 -14.58
C GLU A 176 4.85 -16.05 -14.02
N VAL A 177 6.00 -15.79 -13.38
CA VAL A 177 6.85 -16.83 -12.77
C VAL A 177 6.12 -17.58 -11.65
N ILE A 178 5.32 -16.89 -10.83
CA ILE A 178 4.47 -17.53 -9.82
C ILE A 178 3.43 -18.44 -10.49
N GLY A 179 2.77 -17.95 -11.55
CA GLY A 179 1.80 -18.72 -12.31
C GLY A 179 2.37 -20.00 -12.93
N LEU A 180 3.63 -20.00 -13.35
CA LEU A 180 4.32 -21.20 -13.87
C LEU A 180 4.52 -22.31 -12.81
N GLN A 181 4.37 -22.00 -11.53
CA GLN A 181 4.45 -23.01 -10.47
C GLN A 181 3.15 -23.84 -10.34
N ARG A 182 2.06 -23.43 -11.01
CA ARG A 182 0.78 -24.14 -11.00
C ARG A 182 0.86 -25.51 -11.65
N GLY A 183 0.10 -26.48 -11.14
CA GLY A 183 -0.09 -27.79 -11.74
C GLY A 183 1.08 -28.76 -11.58
N GLY A 184 2.15 -28.35 -10.89
CA GLY A 184 3.29 -29.20 -10.57
C GLY A 184 3.18 -29.85 -9.18
N GLU A 185 4.27 -30.39 -8.68
CA GLU A 185 4.37 -30.89 -7.31
C GLU A 185 4.74 -29.80 -6.29
N ARG A 186 5.15 -28.62 -6.76
CA ARG A 186 5.54 -27.46 -5.96
C ARG A 186 4.38 -26.50 -5.79
N SER A 187 4.37 -25.76 -4.70
CA SER A 187 3.29 -24.81 -4.40
C SER A 187 3.84 -23.49 -3.93
N VAL A 188 3.03 -22.44 -4.08
CA VAL A 188 3.38 -21.09 -3.63
C VAL A 188 2.34 -20.64 -2.60
N VAL A 189 2.81 -20.11 -1.46
CA VAL A 189 1.98 -19.33 -0.54
C VAL A 189 2.27 -17.86 -0.83
N PHE A 190 1.29 -17.17 -1.38
CA PHE A 190 1.42 -15.78 -1.84
C PHE A 190 0.68 -14.83 -0.91
N ILE A 191 1.41 -13.89 -0.31
CA ILE A 191 0.86 -12.85 0.56
C ILE A 191 0.92 -11.54 -0.19
N SER A 192 -0.24 -11.00 -0.52
CA SER A 192 -0.40 -9.67 -1.12
C SER A 192 -1.67 -9.01 -0.56
N HIS A 193 -1.64 -7.70 -0.44
CA HIS A 193 -2.83 -6.90 -0.14
C HIS A 193 -3.55 -6.40 -1.41
N ARG A 194 -3.01 -6.71 -2.61
CA ARG A 194 -3.55 -6.29 -3.91
C ARG A 194 -4.43 -7.39 -4.48
N MET A 195 -5.76 -7.19 -4.43
CA MET A 195 -6.75 -8.19 -4.90
C MET A 195 -6.53 -8.58 -6.37
N ILE A 196 -6.10 -7.63 -7.22
CA ILE A 196 -5.80 -7.88 -8.64
C ILE A 196 -4.71 -8.95 -8.78
N GLU A 197 -3.66 -8.93 -7.94
CA GLU A 197 -2.59 -9.93 -7.97
C GLU A 197 -3.10 -11.30 -7.51
N ILE A 198 -3.94 -11.33 -6.48
CA ILE A 198 -4.55 -12.56 -5.98
C ILE A 198 -5.44 -13.19 -7.05
N ALA A 199 -6.33 -12.41 -7.66
CA ALA A 199 -7.22 -12.87 -8.73
C ALA A 199 -6.47 -13.38 -9.97
N ALA A 200 -5.29 -12.81 -10.27
CA ALA A 200 -4.49 -13.19 -11.42
C ALA A 200 -3.79 -14.54 -11.27
N VAL A 201 -3.27 -14.87 -10.07
CA VAL A 201 -2.36 -16.02 -9.91
C VAL A 201 -2.76 -17.03 -8.86
N CYS A 202 -3.70 -16.76 -7.95
CA CYS A 202 -4.05 -17.69 -6.88
C CYS A 202 -5.22 -18.61 -7.25
N ASP A 203 -5.21 -19.82 -6.69
CA ASP A 203 -6.28 -20.79 -6.85
C ASP A 203 -7.26 -20.73 -5.67
N ARG A 204 -6.73 -20.56 -4.45
CA ARG A 204 -7.48 -20.46 -3.21
C ARG A 204 -6.88 -19.40 -2.30
N ALA A 205 -7.67 -18.90 -1.36
CA ALA A 205 -7.26 -17.94 -0.35
C ALA A 205 -7.67 -18.39 1.06
N THR A 206 -6.72 -18.41 1.98
CA THR A 206 -6.99 -18.51 3.43
C THR A 206 -7.00 -17.10 4.02
N VAL A 207 -8.06 -16.76 4.74
CA VAL A 207 -8.21 -15.45 5.39
C VAL A 207 -7.94 -15.56 6.88
N LEU A 208 -6.97 -14.77 7.35
CA LEU A 208 -6.68 -14.58 8.77
C LEU A 208 -7.30 -13.28 9.28
N ARG A 209 -7.89 -13.32 10.46
CA ARG A 209 -8.38 -12.16 11.18
C ARG A 209 -8.10 -12.32 12.68
N GLU A 210 -7.46 -11.32 13.29
CA GLU A 210 -7.11 -11.29 14.71
C GLU A 210 -6.39 -12.56 15.25
N GLY A 211 -5.51 -13.13 14.41
CA GLY A 211 -4.75 -14.33 14.75
C GLY A 211 -5.49 -15.66 14.58
N GLU A 212 -6.67 -15.66 13.95
CA GLU A 212 -7.49 -16.83 13.69
C GLU A 212 -7.75 -17.00 12.19
N THR A 213 -7.85 -18.23 11.70
CA THR A 213 -8.33 -18.53 10.35
C THR A 213 -9.85 -18.44 10.33
N VAL A 214 -10.39 -17.48 9.59
CA VAL A 214 -11.84 -17.22 9.52
C VAL A 214 -12.52 -17.79 8.29
N GLY A 215 -11.75 -18.22 7.28
CA GLY A 215 -12.31 -18.89 6.11
C GLY A 215 -11.25 -19.23 5.08
N VAL A 216 -11.65 -20.14 4.18
CA VAL A 216 -10.91 -20.50 2.96
C VAL A 216 -11.87 -20.35 1.79
N VAL A 217 -11.42 -19.73 0.71
CA VAL A 217 -12.25 -19.38 -0.45
C VAL A 217 -11.51 -19.79 -1.72
N ASP A 218 -12.22 -20.37 -2.68
CA ASP A 218 -11.69 -20.60 -4.03
C ASP A 218 -11.67 -19.26 -4.77
N VAL A 219 -10.54 -18.92 -5.39
CA VAL A 219 -10.37 -17.65 -6.10
C VAL A 219 -10.95 -17.77 -7.51
N THR A 220 -12.11 -17.18 -7.70
CA THR A 220 -12.84 -17.08 -8.97
C THR A 220 -13.30 -15.65 -9.19
N ALA A 221 -13.77 -15.31 -10.38
CA ALA A 221 -14.30 -13.97 -10.64
C ALA A 221 -15.42 -13.62 -9.66
N GLY A 222 -15.31 -12.47 -8.97
CA GLY A 222 -16.28 -12.00 -7.97
C GLY A 222 -16.03 -12.50 -6.53
N THR A 223 -14.97 -13.27 -6.28
CA THR A 223 -14.65 -13.76 -4.93
C THR A 223 -14.00 -12.67 -4.05
N GLU A 224 -13.58 -11.57 -4.65
CA GLU A 224 -12.90 -10.44 -3.97
C GLU A 224 -13.75 -9.88 -2.83
N GLU A 225 -15.06 -9.67 -3.07
CA GLU A 225 -16.00 -9.19 -2.06
C GLU A 225 -16.08 -10.14 -0.87
N ARG A 226 -16.13 -11.45 -1.13
CA ARG A 226 -16.18 -12.48 -0.08
C ARG A 226 -14.91 -12.52 0.76
N ILE A 227 -13.74 -12.34 0.15
CA ILE A 227 -12.46 -12.24 0.87
C ILE A 227 -12.48 -11.01 1.77
N VAL A 228 -12.91 -9.85 1.24
CA VAL A 228 -13.03 -8.60 2.01
C VAL A 228 -14.02 -8.75 3.18
N GLU A 229 -15.19 -9.34 2.97
CA GLU A 229 -16.14 -9.63 4.05
C GLU A 229 -15.53 -10.48 5.17
N LEU A 230 -14.79 -11.53 4.83
CA LEU A 230 -14.10 -12.37 5.81
C LEU A 230 -13.01 -11.60 6.57
N MET A 231 -12.28 -10.69 5.87
CA MET A 231 -11.27 -9.83 6.50
C MET A 231 -11.87 -8.82 7.46
N LEU A 232 -13.01 -8.24 7.10
CA LEU A 232 -13.69 -7.20 7.88
C LEU A 232 -14.53 -7.79 9.03
N GLY A 233 -15.11 -8.97 8.84
CA GLY A 233 -16.08 -9.56 9.76
C GLY A 233 -17.45 -8.88 9.66
N ALA A 234 -18.34 -9.17 10.63
CA ALA A 234 -19.72 -8.67 10.64
C ALA A 234 -19.88 -7.15 10.93
N ILE A 235 -18.82 -6.35 10.78
CA ILE A 235 -18.81 -4.93 11.10
C ILE A 235 -18.50 -4.10 9.84
N VAL A 236 -19.33 -4.24 8.82
CA VAL A 236 -19.43 -3.20 7.77
C VAL A 236 -20.89 -2.94 7.45
N GLU A 237 -21.68 -2.75 8.50
CA GLU A 237 -22.84 -1.90 8.43
C GLU A 237 -22.34 -0.49 8.78
N GLY A 238 -21.96 0.32 7.77
CA GLY A 238 -21.71 1.70 8.08
C GLY A 238 -20.66 2.47 7.30
N LEU A 239 -20.22 2.06 6.10
CA LEU A 239 -20.01 3.10 5.10
C LEU A 239 -21.40 3.49 4.66
N PRO A 240 -21.86 4.74 4.85
CA PRO A 240 -23.11 5.14 4.28
C PRO A 240 -22.99 4.88 2.78
N GLU A 241 -23.80 3.94 2.27
CA GLU A 241 -24.13 3.98 0.85
C GLU A 241 -24.46 5.44 0.60
N ARG A 242 -23.81 6.07 -0.37
CA ARG A 242 -24.24 7.37 -0.85
C ARG A 242 -25.65 7.21 -1.41
N GLY A 243 -26.62 7.09 -0.48
CA GLY A 243 -28.01 7.34 -0.76
C GLY A 243 -28.06 8.79 -1.22
N GLY A 244 -28.37 8.99 -2.49
CA GLY A 244 -28.47 10.29 -3.09
C GLY A 244 -29.24 11.25 -2.19
N GLU A 245 -28.91 12.53 -2.29
CA GLU A 245 -29.67 13.70 -1.93
C GLU A 245 -29.27 14.57 -0.73
N THR A 246 -28.34 14.20 0.18
CA THR A 246 -28.17 15.09 1.35
C THR A 246 -26.87 15.90 1.43
N SER A 247 -25.86 15.69 0.58
CA SER A 247 -24.58 16.42 0.70
C SER A 247 -24.35 17.51 -0.38
N THR A 248 -24.98 17.41 -1.54
CA THR A 248 -24.74 18.37 -2.64
C THR A 248 -25.35 19.76 -2.39
N ALA A 249 -26.41 19.87 -1.60
CA ALA A 249 -27.07 21.16 -1.32
C ALA A 249 -26.32 21.98 -0.24
N ALA A 250 -25.67 21.35 0.72
CA ALA A 250 -24.96 22.05 1.80
C ALA A 250 -23.54 22.49 1.39
N ALA A 251 -22.86 21.74 0.53
CA ALA A 251 -21.50 22.08 0.06
C ALA A 251 -21.47 23.31 -0.88
N GLY A 252 -22.58 23.60 -1.57
CA GLY A 252 -22.65 24.72 -2.52
C GLY A 252 -22.63 26.12 -1.90
N THR A 253 -22.96 26.27 -0.62
CA THR A 253 -23.11 27.56 0.07
C THR A 253 -22.07 27.84 1.15
N ALA A 254 -21.23 26.84 1.51
CA ALA A 254 -20.22 26.99 2.54
C ALA A 254 -19.06 27.91 2.05
N ALA A 255 -18.57 28.75 2.96
CA ALA A 255 -17.46 29.65 2.64
C ALA A 255 -16.18 28.87 2.31
N PRO A 256 -15.40 29.31 1.30
CA PRO A 256 -14.14 28.65 0.96
C PRO A 256 -13.11 28.81 2.10
N ARG A 257 -12.51 27.68 2.50
CA ARG A 257 -11.37 27.62 3.42
C ARG A 257 -10.06 27.93 2.73
N LEU A 258 -9.92 27.44 1.48
CA LEU A 258 -8.75 27.64 0.65
C LEU A 258 -9.20 28.01 -0.76
N THR A 259 -8.64 29.07 -1.33
CA THR A 259 -8.85 29.43 -2.72
C THR A 259 -7.50 29.56 -3.39
N ALA A 260 -7.27 28.79 -4.44
CA ALA A 260 -6.13 28.88 -5.33
C ALA A 260 -6.57 29.50 -6.65
N ARG A 261 -5.84 30.50 -7.15
CA ARG A 261 -6.12 31.17 -8.41
C ARG A 261 -4.87 31.26 -9.25
N GLY A 262 -4.82 30.56 -10.37
CA GLY A 262 -3.73 30.59 -11.32
C GLY A 262 -2.39 30.15 -10.73
N ILE A 263 -2.39 29.23 -9.77
CA ILE A 263 -1.15 28.76 -9.12
C ILE A 263 -0.28 28.03 -10.13
N ALA A 264 0.95 28.49 -10.28
CA ALA A 264 2.01 27.85 -11.05
C ALA A 264 3.25 27.65 -10.17
N ALA A 265 3.96 26.52 -10.35
CA ALA A 265 5.18 26.22 -9.62
C ALA A 265 6.04 25.18 -10.37
N GLY A 266 7.35 25.25 -10.13
CA GLY A 266 8.31 24.37 -10.77
C GLY A 266 8.20 24.38 -12.29
N GLN A 267 8.38 23.21 -12.91
CA GLN A 267 8.25 23.04 -14.36
C GLN A 267 6.95 22.35 -14.78
N LYS A 268 6.27 21.70 -13.83
CA LYS A 268 5.13 20.82 -14.12
C LYS A 268 3.79 21.48 -13.83
N LEU A 269 3.65 22.28 -12.77
CA LEU A 269 2.41 22.98 -12.47
C LEU A 269 2.33 24.32 -13.20
N GLN A 270 1.37 24.46 -14.12
CA GLN A 270 1.24 25.65 -14.96
C GLN A 270 0.10 26.58 -14.55
N ASP A 271 -1.05 26.01 -14.16
CA ASP A 271 -2.25 26.76 -13.80
C ASP A 271 -3.22 25.87 -13.00
N ALA A 272 -3.26 26.08 -11.70
CA ALA A 272 -4.23 25.44 -10.84
C ALA A 272 -5.15 26.48 -10.19
N SER A 273 -6.45 26.40 -10.51
CA SER A 273 -7.46 27.28 -9.95
C SER A 273 -8.60 26.44 -9.39
N PHE A 274 -8.84 26.51 -8.07
CA PHE A 274 -9.92 25.79 -7.39
C PHE A 274 -10.26 26.43 -6.04
N GLU A 275 -11.38 26.02 -5.50
CA GLU A 275 -11.81 26.35 -4.13
C GLU A 275 -12.02 25.08 -3.33
N LEU A 276 -11.56 25.07 -2.10
CA LEU A 276 -11.84 24.04 -1.10
C LEU A 276 -12.72 24.65 -0.01
N ARG A 277 -13.89 24.09 0.20
CA ARG A 277 -14.90 24.65 1.11
C ARG A 277 -14.81 24.04 2.50
N SER A 278 -15.41 24.73 3.47
CA SER A 278 -15.61 24.20 4.81
C SER A 278 -16.55 22.99 4.75
N GLY A 279 -16.18 21.89 5.38
CA GLY A 279 -17.02 20.69 5.39
C GLY A 279 -16.84 19.77 4.18
N GLU A 280 -15.88 20.07 3.32
CA GLU A 280 -15.66 19.37 2.05
C GLU A 280 -14.41 18.47 2.08
N VAL A 281 -14.53 17.33 1.42
CA VAL A 281 -13.39 16.50 0.99
C VAL A 281 -13.26 16.63 -0.53
N LEU A 282 -12.26 17.39 -0.99
CA LEU A 282 -11.94 17.58 -2.40
C LEU A 282 -10.84 16.62 -2.84
N GLY A 283 -11.15 15.75 -3.79
CA GLY A 283 -10.18 14.84 -4.42
C GLY A 283 -9.29 15.56 -5.43
N VAL A 284 -8.01 15.24 -5.45
CA VAL A 284 -7.08 15.61 -6.52
C VAL A 284 -6.69 14.33 -7.24
N VAL A 285 -6.93 14.28 -8.54
CA VAL A 285 -6.61 13.15 -9.41
C VAL A 285 -5.58 13.58 -10.43
N ALA A 286 -4.47 12.89 -10.48
CA ALA A 286 -3.41 13.11 -11.44
C ALA A 286 -2.63 11.81 -11.69
N LEU A 287 -2.12 11.64 -12.91
CA LEU A 287 -1.07 10.66 -13.16
C LEU A 287 0.25 11.18 -12.57
N GLU A 288 1.20 10.28 -12.35
CA GLU A 288 2.50 10.64 -11.78
C GLU A 288 3.20 11.72 -12.63
N GLY A 289 3.69 12.78 -11.98
CA GLY A 289 4.43 13.84 -12.63
C GLY A 289 3.59 14.90 -13.37
N GLN A 290 2.29 14.99 -13.10
CA GLN A 290 1.39 15.97 -13.74
C GLN A 290 1.28 17.32 -13.01
N GLY A 291 2.08 17.56 -11.97
CA GLY A 291 2.09 18.83 -11.21
C GLY A 291 1.40 18.75 -9.85
N GLN A 292 0.92 17.58 -9.44
CA GLN A 292 0.29 17.35 -8.13
C GLN A 292 1.28 17.56 -6.98
N ASP A 293 2.54 17.14 -7.14
CA ASP A 293 3.59 17.32 -6.12
C ASP A 293 3.83 18.80 -5.87
N GLU A 294 4.06 19.58 -6.96
CA GLU A 294 4.29 21.01 -6.91
C GLU A 294 3.08 21.76 -6.32
N LEU A 295 1.85 21.30 -6.61
CA LEU A 295 0.65 21.88 -6.01
C LEU A 295 0.67 21.74 -4.48
N PHE A 296 0.89 20.53 -3.97
CA PHE A 296 0.92 20.29 -2.53
C PHE A 296 2.10 20.96 -1.84
N ASP A 297 3.27 21.07 -2.51
CA ASP A 297 4.43 21.80 -2.01
C ASP A 297 4.15 23.30 -1.86
N VAL A 298 3.48 23.92 -2.83
CA VAL A 298 3.03 25.32 -2.71
C VAL A 298 2.05 25.51 -1.58
N LEU A 299 1.02 24.65 -1.51
CA LEU A 299 -0.04 24.77 -0.50
C LEU A 299 0.47 24.50 0.92
N SER A 300 1.49 23.65 1.07
CA SER A 300 2.14 23.37 2.35
C SER A 300 3.21 24.42 2.74
N GLY A 301 3.62 25.29 1.81
CA GLY A 301 4.69 26.26 2.01
C GLY A 301 6.10 25.67 1.88
N SER A 302 6.24 24.50 1.30
CA SER A 302 7.54 23.87 0.98
C SER A 302 8.19 24.53 -0.25
N GLU A 303 7.37 25.00 -1.20
CA GLU A 303 7.78 25.72 -2.40
C GLU A 303 6.98 27.03 -2.53
N ARG A 304 7.60 28.06 -3.14
CA ARG A 304 6.90 29.31 -3.48
C ARG A 304 6.28 29.22 -4.86
N PRO A 305 5.03 29.66 -5.05
CA PRO A 305 4.46 29.74 -6.38
C PRO A 305 5.23 30.71 -7.25
N SER A 306 5.42 30.38 -8.53
CA SER A 306 5.99 31.28 -9.54
C SER A 306 4.96 32.28 -10.06
N ALA A 307 3.66 31.93 -9.98
CA ALA A 307 2.54 32.79 -10.33
C ALA A 307 1.28 32.37 -9.55
N GLY A 308 0.27 33.25 -9.57
CA GLY A 308 -1.01 33.03 -8.94
C GLY A 308 -1.14 33.58 -7.51
N GLU A 309 -2.32 33.42 -6.94
CA GLU A 309 -2.61 33.88 -5.57
C GLU A 309 -3.31 32.78 -4.76
N LEU A 310 -3.01 32.77 -3.47
CA LEU A 310 -3.60 31.86 -2.49
C LEU A 310 -4.36 32.67 -1.45
N LEU A 311 -5.59 32.24 -1.12
CA LEU A 311 -6.36 32.81 -0.02
C LEU A 311 -6.71 31.69 0.98
N VAL A 312 -6.61 32.00 2.26
CA VAL A 312 -7.05 31.13 3.37
C VAL A 312 -8.12 31.88 4.16
N ASP A 313 -9.29 31.28 4.34
CA ASP A 313 -10.46 31.92 4.94
C ASP A 313 -10.74 33.32 4.34
N GLY A 314 -10.61 33.45 2.99
CA GLY A 314 -10.82 34.66 2.24
C GLY A 314 -9.72 35.74 2.38
N LYS A 315 -8.64 35.46 3.11
CA LYS A 315 -7.52 36.40 3.30
C LYS A 315 -6.33 35.99 2.42
N PRO A 316 -5.66 36.93 1.72
CA PRO A 316 -4.46 36.61 0.97
C PRO A 316 -3.40 35.96 1.86
N ALA A 317 -2.82 34.86 1.39
CA ALA A 317 -1.80 34.11 2.07
C ALA A 317 -0.58 33.91 1.16
N SER A 318 0.61 34.05 1.73
CA SER A 318 1.87 33.77 1.04
C SER A 318 2.74 32.98 2.00
N PHE A 319 3.08 31.76 1.60
CA PHE A 319 3.88 30.87 2.40
C PHE A 319 5.31 30.83 1.87
N GLY A 320 6.25 31.20 2.71
CA GLY A 320 7.68 31.10 2.40
C GLY A 320 8.36 29.95 3.13
N HIS A 321 7.60 29.30 4.04
CA HIS A 321 8.05 28.18 4.85
C HIS A 321 6.82 27.42 5.40
N PRO A 322 6.88 26.09 5.60
CA PRO A 322 5.77 25.31 6.14
C PRO A 322 5.17 25.83 7.46
N ALA A 323 5.99 26.48 8.29
CA ALA A 323 5.50 27.14 9.50
C ALA A 323 4.51 28.28 9.24
N ASP A 324 4.55 28.91 8.07
CA ASP A 324 3.60 29.97 7.68
C ASP A 324 2.24 29.34 7.38
N ALA A 325 2.21 28.24 6.61
CA ALA A 325 1.01 27.46 6.34
C ALA A 325 0.36 26.94 7.63
N ILE A 326 1.14 26.35 8.53
CA ILE A 326 0.66 25.85 9.83
C ILE A 326 0.05 27.00 10.67
N ARG A 327 0.66 28.19 10.68
CA ARG A 327 0.10 29.37 11.37
C ARG A 327 -1.21 29.84 10.77
N ALA A 328 -1.36 29.69 9.46
CA ALA A 328 -2.61 29.99 8.75
C ALA A 328 -3.68 28.90 8.91
N GLY A 329 -3.38 27.78 9.59
CA GLY A 329 -4.30 26.67 9.78
C GLY A 329 -4.30 25.65 8.64
N VAL A 330 -3.33 25.72 7.71
CA VAL A 330 -3.12 24.76 6.62
C VAL A 330 -2.04 23.77 7.05
N VAL A 331 -2.35 22.50 7.07
CA VAL A 331 -1.45 21.44 7.52
C VAL A 331 -1.34 20.33 6.50
N TYR A 332 -0.16 19.70 6.44
CA TYR A 332 0.18 18.69 5.43
C TYR A 332 0.47 17.33 6.06
N VAL A 333 -0.14 16.30 5.48
CA VAL A 333 0.09 14.89 5.80
C VAL A 333 0.72 14.24 4.57
N ALA A 334 2.01 13.91 4.69
CA ALA A 334 2.80 13.27 3.64
C ALA A 334 2.49 11.77 3.54
N SER A 335 2.77 11.20 2.37
CA SER A 335 2.68 9.75 2.12
C SER A 335 3.75 8.95 2.87
N ASP A 336 4.98 9.50 2.98
CA ASP A 336 6.07 8.84 3.69
C ASP A 336 6.04 9.13 5.19
N ARG A 337 5.69 8.08 5.94
CA ARG A 337 5.62 8.12 7.41
C ARG A 337 6.99 8.23 8.07
N ALA A 338 8.04 7.71 7.43
CA ALA A 338 9.40 7.74 7.99
C ALA A 338 9.95 9.16 7.99
N GLU A 339 9.57 9.98 7.01
CA GLU A 339 9.92 11.41 6.96
C GLU A 339 9.01 12.25 7.87
N ALA A 340 7.73 11.86 8.00
CA ALA A 340 6.75 12.61 8.78
C ALA A 340 6.89 12.43 10.30
N LEU A 341 7.38 11.27 10.77
CA LEU A 341 7.38 10.88 12.18
C LEU A 341 8.79 10.75 12.76
N LEU A 342 8.93 11.15 14.01
CA LEU A 342 10.12 10.87 14.82
C LEU A 342 10.03 9.42 15.33
N MET A 343 10.49 8.45 14.53
CA MET A 343 10.29 7.02 14.73
C MET A 343 10.79 6.50 16.09
N GLN A 344 11.88 7.08 16.64
CA GLN A 344 12.48 6.70 17.92
C GLN A 344 11.81 7.38 19.11
N ARG A 345 10.86 8.30 18.88
CA ARG A 345 10.13 9.01 19.91
C ARG A 345 8.79 8.36 20.19
N SER A 346 8.23 8.69 21.35
CA SER A 346 6.92 8.20 21.74
C SER A 346 5.79 8.76 20.87
N VAL A 347 4.66 8.07 20.83
CA VAL A 347 3.41 8.55 20.24
C VAL A 347 3.03 9.93 20.80
N ARG A 348 3.16 10.10 22.12
CA ARG A 348 2.87 11.36 22.80
C ARG A 348 3.74 12.51 22.29
N GLU A 349 5.07 12.33 22.22
CA GLU A 349 5.99 13.34 21.72
C GLU A 349 5.69 13.70 20.26
N ASN A 350 5.40 12.71 19.42
CA ASN A 350 5.04 12.94 18.03
C ASN A 350 3.75 13.75 17.88
N ILE A 351 2.71 13.44 18.66
CA ILE A 351 1.44 14.17 18.61
C ILE A 351 1.58 15.57 19.20
N ALA A 352 2.30 15.73 20.33
CA ALA A 352 2.42 17.00 21.03
C ALA A 352 3.25 18.05 20.27
N LEU A 353 4.24 17.63 19.48
CA LEU A 353 5.24 18.50 18.88
C LEU A 353 4.68 19.74 18.15
N PRO A 354 3.66 19.64 17.26
CA PRO A 354 3.18 20.81 16.49
C PRO A 354 2.47 21.86 17.31
N PHE A 355 1.90 21.51 18.47
CA PHE A 355 1.13 22.46 19.29
C PHE A 355 1.77 22.81 20.64
N ILE A 356 3.01 22.37 20.85
CA ILE A 356 3.73 22.62 22.11
C ILE A 356 3.87 24.13 22.39
N THR A 357 3.99 24.97 21.36
CA THR A 357 4.03 26.42 21.47
C THR A 357 2.69 27.03 21.87
N ARG A 358 1.56 26.36 21.60
CA ARG A 358 0.22 26.80 22.01
C ARG A 358 -0.04 26.45 23.50
N ILE A 359 0.55 25.36 23.99
CA ILE A 359 0.50 24.96 25.39
C ILE A 359 1.46 25.81 26.23
N ARG A 360 2.52 26.35 25.61
CA ARG A 360 3.52 27.19 26.24
C ARG A 360 3.50 28.60 25.67
N ARG A 361 2.81 29.53 26.32
CA ARG A 361 2.92 30.96 25.94
C ARG A 361 4.14 31.63 26.56
N TRP A 362 4.44 31.32 27.84
CA TRP A 362 5.63 31.72 28.60
C TRP A 362 5.84 30.71 29.77
N GLY A 363 7.06 30.19 29.97
CA GLY A 363 7.36 29.29 31.10
C GLY A 363 7.44 27.80 30.70
N PRO A 364 7.39 26.87 31.66
CA PRO A 364 7.42 25.44 31.46
C PRO A 364 6.15 24.93 30.72
N ILE A 365 6.26 23.78 30.03
CA ILE A 365 5.14 23.13 29.36
C ILE A 365 4.11 22.68 30.38
N ASP A 366 2.83 22.96 30.14
CA ASP A 366 1.71 22.42 30.94
C ASP A 366 1.50 20.94 30.55
N LEU A 367 2.22 20.06 31.26
CA LEU A 367 2.16 18.61 31.04
C LEU A 367 0.75 18.01 31.21
N PRO A 368 -0.07 18.43 32.22
CA PRO A 368 -1.46 18.00 32.29
C PRO A 368 -2.33 18.39 31.09
N ALA A 369 -2.19 19.61 30.58
CA ALA A 369 -2.93 20.05 29.40
C ALA A 369 -2.49 19.27 28.14
N GLU A 370 -1.18 19.08 27.96
CA GLU A 370 -0.62 18.27 26.87
C GLU A 370 -1.18 16.84 26.90
N ARG A 371 -1.13 16.19 28.08
CA ARG A 371 -1.66 14.82 28.24
C ARG A 371 -3.12 14.74 27.84
N ARG A 372 -3.97 15.63 28.34
CA ARG A 372 -5.40 15.63 27.99
C ARG A 372 -5.63 15.75 26.46
N THR A 373 -4.87 16.64 25.81
CA THR A 373 -5.00 16.85 24.35
C THR A 373 -4.53 15.63 23.57
N VAL A 374 -3.39 15.03 23.94
CA VAL A 374 -2.86 13.83 23.31
C VAL A 374 -3.79 12.63 23.52
N ASP A 375 -4.24 12.40 24.77
CA ASP A 375 -5.13 11.29 25.10
C ASP A 375 -6.47 11.39 24.35
N ALA A 376 -7.00 12.60 24.20
CA ALA A 376 -8.19 12.85 23.39
C ALA A 376 -7.97 12.51 21.91
N ALA A 377 -6.82 12.88 21.33
CA ALA A 377 -6.48 12.56 19.96
C ALA A 377 -6.26 11.05 19.77
N VAL A 378 -5.52 10.39 20.65
CA VAL A 378 -5.29 8.93 20.64
C VAL A 378 -6.62 8.17 20.71
N LYS A 379 -7.53 8.59 21.59
CA LYS A 379 -8.86 7.99 21.74
C LYS A 379 -9.73 8.23 20.51
N ARG A 380 -9.77 9.46 19.98
CA ARG A 380 -10.57 9.82 18.79
C ARG A 380 -10.15 9.02 17.55
N LEU A 381 -8.84 8.81 17.35
CA LEU A 381 -8.31 8.10 16.21
C LEU A 381 -8.13 6.59 16.46
N GLN A 382 -8.52 6.11 17.64
CA GLN A 382 -8.37 4.70 18.02
C GLN A 382 -6.96 4.16 17.75
N ILE A 383 -5.93 4.92 18.16
CA ILE A 383 -4.53 4.53 17.97
C ILE A 383 -4.21 3.41 18.97
N ASP A 384 -3.80 2.25 18.45
CA ASP A 384 -3.38 1.14 19.29
C ASP A 384 -1.94 1.34 19.79
N VAL A 385 -1.80 1.74 21.04
CA VAL A 385 -0.51 1.98 21.70
C VAL A 385 0.02 0.77 22.49
N ARG A 386 -0.66 -0.38 22.45
CA ARG A 386 -0.29 -1.59 23.23
C ARG A 386 1.09 -2.14 22.84
N ALA A 387 1.53 -1.94 21.61
CA ALA A 387 2.83 -2.42 21.12
C ALA A 387 4.05 -1.66 21.68
N GLY A 388 3.84 -0.61 22.46
CA GLY A 388 4.87 0.21 23.08
C GLY A 388 4.71 1.70 22.79
N ASN A 389 5.43 2.54 23.54
CA ASN A 389 5.32 3.99 23.41
C ASN A 389 6.04 4.55 22.16
N GLU A 390 7.02 3.82 21.60
CA GLU A 390 7.78 4.28 20.44
C GLU A 390 7.02 4.05 19.14
N VAL A 391 6.97 5.07 18.28
CA VAL A 391 6.22 5.03 17.01
C VAL A 391 6.71 3.92 16.08
N ARG A 392 8.01 3.63 16.05
CA ARG A 392 8.57 2.56 15.20
C ARG A 392 8.01 1.16 15.48
N ARG A 393 7.41 0.95 16.66
CA ARG A 393 6.83 -0.34 17.07
C ARG A 393 5.36 -0.50 16.67
N LEU A 394 4.75 0.57 16.18
CA LEU A 394 3.37 0.56 15.73
C LEU A 394 3.26 -0.04 14.33
N SER A 395 2.10 -0.63 14.00
CA SER A 395 1.75 -0.99 12.62
C SER A 395 1.72 0.26 11.73
N GLY A 396 1.93 0.08 10.43
CA GLY A 396 1.90 1.17 9.46
C GLY A 396 0.61 2.01 9.51
N GLY A 397 -0.53 1.36 9.70
CA GLY A 397 -1.80 2.06 9.87
C GLY A 397 -1.87 2.89 11.14
N ASN A 398 -1.36 2.40 12.27
CA ASN A 398 -1.29 3.19 13.49
C ASN A 398 -0.27 4.33 13.38
N GLN A 399 0.85 4.14 12.68
CA GLN A 399 1.76 5.23 12.36
C GLN A 399 1.07 6.34 11.54
N GLN A 400 0.27 5.97 10.53
CA GLN A 400 -0.50 6.93 9.74
C GLN A 400 -1.54 7.68 10.58
N LYS A 401 -2.22 6.99 11.48
CA LYS A 401 -3.12 7.65 12.44
C LYS A 401 -2.36 8.65 13.34
N VAL A 402 -1.12 8.37 13.73
CA VAL A 402 -0.29 9.30 14.49
C VAL A 402 0.06 10.54 13.67
N THR A 403 0.35 10.41 12.35
CA THR A 403 0.59 11.59 11.49
C THR A 403 -0.62 12.52 11.41
N ILE A 404 -1.82 11.96 11.34
CA ILE A 404 -3.07 12.74 11.33
C ILE A 404 -3.38 13.30 12.73
N ALA A 405 -3.20 12.48 13.80
CA ALA A 405 -3.45 12.88 15.19
C ALA A 405 -2.69 14.13 15.60
N ARG A 406 -1.47 14.26 15.13
CA ARG A 406 -0.57 15.40 15.33
C ARG A 406 -1.25 16.73 14.97
N TRP A 407 -2.03 16.73 13.90
CA TRP A 407 -2.69 17.93 13.40
C TRP A 407 -4.07 18.14 14.00
N VAL A 408 -4.83 17.06 14.16
CA VAL A 408 -6.17 17.11 14.79
C VAL A 408 -6.11 17.67 16.20
N ALA A 409 -5.09 17.31 16.98
CA ALA A 409 -4.87 17.81 18.33
C ALA A 409 -4.70 19.34 18.39
N GLY A 410 -4.16 19.96 17.32
CA GLY A 410 -3.93 21.40 17.22
C GLY A 410 -5.10 22.24 16.69
N GLY A 411 -6.16 21.60 16.18
CA GLY A 411 -7.25 22.28 15.44
C GLY A 411 -6.81 22.63 14.02
N VAL A 412 -7.52 22.13 13.01
CA VAL A 412 -7.17 22.22 11.59
C VAL A 412 -8.28 22.94 10.84
N HIS A 413 -7.92 23.93 9.99
CA HIS A 413 -8.83 24.58 9.05
C HIS A 413 -8.80 23.91 7.68
N VAL A 414 -7.59 23.62 7.19
CA VAL A 414 -7.33 22.93 5.92
C VAL A 414 -6.36 21.77 6.16
N LEU A 415 -6.76 20.57 5.78
CA LEU A 415 -5.94 19.36 5.83
C LEU A 415 -5.56 18.93 4.41
N LEU A 416 -4.29 19.02 4.10
CA LEU A 416 -3.71 18.53 2.84
C LEU A 416 -3.23 17.09 3.08
N CYS A 417 -3.83 16.12 2.40
CA CYS A 417 -3.47 14.70 2.48
C CYS A 417 -2.89 14.24 1.15
N PHE A 418 -1.60 13.91 1.13
CA PHE A 418 -0.93 13.38 -0.04
C PHE A 418 -0.73 11.88 0.08
N ASP A 419 -1.57 11.11 -0.59
CA ASP A 419 -1.57 9.63 -0.62
C ASP A 419 -1.51 8.99 0.78
N PRO A 420 -2.41 9.41 1.71
CA PRO A 420 -2.32 9.04 3.13
C PRO A 420 -2.60 7.55 3.37
N THR A 421 -3.12 6.84 2.39
CA THR A 421 -3.53 5.43 2.47
C THR A 421 -2.57 4.49 1.75
N ARG A 422 -1.47 5.02 1.21
CA ARG A 422 -0.48 4.23 0.49
C ARG A 422 0.16 3.16 1.36
N GLY A 423 0.11 1.90 0.89
CA GLY A 423 0.70 0.76 1.60
C GLY A 423 0.05 0.45 2.95
N ILE A 424 -1.22 0.78 3.09
CA ILE A 424 -2.04 0.48 4.29
C ILE A 424 -3.09 -0.57 3.91
N ASP A 425 -3.43 -1.42 4.87
CA ASP A 425 -4.46 -2.44 4.70
C ASP A 425 -5.87 -1.84 4.58
N ILE A 426 -6.78 -2.59 3.95
CA ILE A 426 -8.16 -2.15 3.64
C ILE A 426 -8.92 -1.67 4.88
N LEU A 427 -8.79 -2.36 6.02
CA LEU A 427 -9.50 -2.00 7.23
C LEU A 427 -9.04 -0.64 7.78
N THR A 428 -7.72 -0.45 7.80
CA THR A 428 -7.14 0.83 8.25
C THR A 428 -7.44 1.96 7.26
N LYS A 429 -7.49 1.68 5.94
CA LYS A 429 -7.93 2.66 4.93
C LYS A 429 -9.33 3.18 5.24
N GLN A 430 -10.28 2.30 5.50
CA GLN A 430 -11.66 2.67 5.87
C GLN A 430 -11.70 3.54 7.12
N GLN A 431 -10.93 3.20 8.14
CA GLN A 431 -10.85 4.02 9.35
C GLN A 431 -10.29 5.44 9.08
N ILE A 432 -9.32 5.54 8.15
CA ILE A 432 -8.81 6.85 7.72
C ILE A 432 -9.87 7.62 6.93
N TYR A 433 -10.66 6.97 6.06
CA TYR A 433 -11.72 7.62 5.31
C TYR A 433 -12.80 8.20 6.23
N VAL A 434 -13.27 7.40 7.20
CA VAL A 434 -14.20 7.88 8.24
C VAL A 434 -13.62 9.08 8.97
N LEU A 435 -12.35 9.01 9.37
CA LEU A 435 -11.67 10.10 10.06
C LEU A 435 -11.61 11.40 9.22
N LEU A 436 -11.27 11.29 7.92
CA LEU A 436 -11.23 12.46 7.02
C LEU A 436 -12.62 13.08 6.87
N ARG A 437 -13.67 12.25 6.80
CA ARG A 437 -15.05 12.69 6.79
C ARG A 437 -15.45 13.39 8.09
N ASP A 438 -15.16 12.79 9.25
CA ASP A 438 -15.42 13.38 10.57
C ASP A 438 -14.74 14.76 10.74
N LEU A 439 -13.54 14.92 10.15
CA LEU A 439 -12.82 16.19 10.17
C LEU A 439 -13.49 17.24 9.27
N ALA A 440 -13.94 16.83 8.10
CA ALA A 440 -14.70 17.69 7.20
C ALA A 440 -16.01 18.11 7.85
N GLU A 441 -16.82 17.19 8.40
CA GLU A 441 -18.06 17.48 9.11
C GLU A 441 -17.85 18.43 10.32
N ALA A 442 -16.69 18.37 10.95
CA ALA A 442 -16.28 19.31 12.00
C ALA A 442 -15.90 20.70 11.46
N GLY A 443 -16.00 20.95 10.14
CA GLY A 443 -15.78 22.23 9.48
C GLY A 443 -14.40 22.45 8.89
N ALA A 444 -13.53 21.43 8.84
CA ALA A 444 -12.29 21.49 8.09
C ALA A 444 -12.54 21.36 6.58
N GLY A 445 -11.68 21.94 5.75
CA GLY A 445 -11.56 21.57 4.32
C GLY A 445 -10.48 20.50 4.17
N VAL A 446 -10.77 19.40 3.50
CA VAL A 446 -9.81 18.32 3.26
C VAL A 446 -9.48 18.24 1.78
N LEU A 447 -8.21 18.43 1.41
CA LEU A 447 -7.71 18.20 0.06
C LEU A 447 -6.98 16.85 0.03
N LEU A 448 -7.51 15.89 -0.72
CA LEU A 448 -7.02 14.52 -0.75
C LEU A 448 -6.47 14.17 -2.14
N TYR A 449 -5.16 13.94 -2.26
CA TYR A 449 -4.59 13.24 -3.39
C TYR A 449 -4.46 11.75 -3.04
N THR A 450 -4.86 10.87 -3.95
CA THR A 450 -4.65 9.44 -3.86
C THR A 450 -4.21 8.86 -5.20
N SER A 451 -3.27 7.94 -5.16
CA SER A 451 -2.84 7.15 -6.32
C SER A 451 -3.87 6.06 -6.70
N GLU A 452 -4.80 5.73 -5.81
CA GLU A 452 -5.84 4.73 -6.03
C GLU A 452 -7.17 5.40 -6.38
N LEU A 453 -7.52 5.48 -7.66
CA LEU A 453 -8.71 6.18 -8.15
C LEU A 453 -10.03 5.65 -7.54
N LYS A 454 -10.07 4.37 -7.16
CA LYS A 454 -11.21 3.74 -6.48
C LYS A 454 -11.54 4.38 -5.12
N GLU A 455 -10.59 5.04 -4.48
CA GLU A 455 -10.79 5.71 -3.20
C GLU A 455 -11.59 7.01 -3.33
N VAL A 456 -11.45 7.70 -4.46
CA VAL A 456 -12.07 9.01 -4.69
C VAL A 456 -13.59 8.98 -4.51
N PRO A 457 -14.37 8.09 -5.17
CA PRO A 457 -15.82 8.04 -5.00
C PRO A 457 -16.26 7.62 -3.59
N LEU A 458 -15.38 6.96 -2.81
CA LEU A 458 -15.70 6.53 -1.45
C LEU A 458 -15.59 7.67 -0.42
N VAL A 459 -14.65 8.61 -0.65
CA VAL A 459 -14.27 9.60 0.36
C VAL A 459 -14.59 11.02 -0.06
N CYS A 460 -14.43 11.38 -1.34
CA CYS A 460 -14.51 12.75 -1.81
C CYS A 460 -15.94 13.18 -2.20
N ASP A 461 -16.26 14.46 -2.01
CA ASP A 461 -17.51 15.07 -2.44
C ASP A 461 -17.48 15.43 -3.92
N ARG A 462 -16.33 15.88 -4.39
CA ARG A 462 -15.97 16.15 -5.78
C ARG A 462 -14.49 15.93 -6.00
N ALA A 463 -14.07 15.85 -7.26
CA ALA A 463 -12.67 15.67 -7.64
C ALA A 463 -12.26 16.65 -8.74
N ILE A 464 -11.05 17.21 -8.62
CA ILE A 464 -10.38 17.96 -9.68
C ILE A 464 -9.32 17.06 -10.33
N VAL A 465 -9.23 17.12 -11.66
CA VAL A 465 -8.29 16.30 -12.44
C VAL A 465 -7.21 17.20 -13.03
N ILE A 466 -5.95 16.88 -12.75
CA ILE A 466 -4.79 17.59 -13.27
C ILE A 466 -4.19 16.79 -14.43
N PHE A 467 -4.01 17.46 -15.56
CA PHE A 467 -3.31 16.96 -16.73
C PHE A 467 -2.46 18.06 -17.36
N GLY A 468 -1.19 17.76 -17.68
CA GLY A 468 -0.26 18.72 -18.24
C GLY A 468 -0.07 19.99 -17.37
N GLY A 469 -0.12 19.83 -16.06
CA GLY A 469 0.04 20.92 -15.11
C GLY A 469 -1.17 21.85 -14.96
N ARG A 470 -2.33 21.46 -15.47
CA ARG A 470 -3.55 22.27 -15.45
C ARG A 470 -4.73 21.45 -14.91
N ILE A 471 -5.66 22.11 -14.24
CA ILE A 471 -6.94 21.51 -13.89
C ILE A 471 -7.79 21.47 -15.15
N VAL A 472 -8.02 20.25 -15.67
CA VAL A 472 -8.74 20.02 -16.95
C VAL A 472 -10.20 19.67 -16.77
N LYS A 473 -10.57 19.15 -15.60
CA LYS A 473 -11.94 18.71 -15.31
C LYS A 473 -12.22 18.75 -13.81
N GLU A 474 -13.49 19.00 -13.48
CA GLU A 474 -14.06 18.80 -12.15
C GLU A 474 -15.21 17.80 -12.28
N LEU A 475 -15.27 16.83 -11.37
CA LEU A 475 -16.26 15.76 -11.34
C LEU A 475 -16.94 15.75 -9.97
N ILE A 476 -18.28 15.64 -9.93
CA ILE A 476 -19.08 15.78 -8.70
C ILE A 476 -19.88 14.50 -8.47
N GLY A 477 -19.90 14.02 -7.23
CA GLY A 477 -20.76 12.91 -6.81
C GLY A 477 -20.56 11.65 -7.65
N ALA A 478 -21.66 11.14 -8.24
CA ALA A 478 -21.66 9.91 -9.03
C ALA A 478 -20.87 10.01 -10.36
N GLU A 479 -20.56 11.23 -10.82
CA GLU A 479 -19.71 11.42 -12.02
C GLU A 479 -18.23 11.12 -11.75
N ALA A 480 -17.81 11.10 -10.49
CA ALA A 480 -16.43 10.81 -10.08
C ALA A 480 -16.17 9.28 -9.97
N ASP A 481 -16.70 8.48 -10.90
CA ASP A 481 -16.39 7.06 -10.98
C ASP A 481 -14.96 6.81 -11.53
N GLU A 482 -14.41 5.64 -11.24
CA GLU A 482 -13.03 5.28 -11.62
C GLU A 482 -12.77 5.44 -13.12
N ALA A 483 -13.72 5.03 -13.97
CA ALA A 483 -13.57 5.07 -15.41
C ALA A 483 -13.56 6.52 -15.94
N GLN A 484 -14.40 7.39 -15.41
CA GLN A 484 -14.43 8.80 -15.79
C GLN A 484 -13.21 9.57 -15.25
N LEU A 485 -12.77 9.26 -14.03
CA LEU A 485 -11.55 9.82 -13.46
C LEU A 485 -10.32 9.44 -14.30
N LEU A 486 -10.21 8.16 -14.68
CA LEU A 486 -9.12 7.68 -15.51
C LEU A 486 -9.13 8.33 -16.90
N ARG A 487 -10.29 8.40 -17.56
CA ARG A 487 -10.42 9.08 -18.86
C ARG A 487 -10.01 10.55 -18.80
N ALA A 488 -10.42 11.24 -17.76
CA ALA A 488 -10.05 12.64 -17.55
C ALA A 488 -8.55 12.80 -17.27
N ALA A 489 -7.95 11.91 -16.47
CA ALA A 489 -6.52 11.90 -16.15
C ALA A 489 -5.64 11.65 -17.40
N TYR A 490 -6.15 10.89 -18.38
CA TYR A 490 -5.50 10.71 -19.70
C TYR A 490 -5.95 11.74 -20.75
N HIS A 491 -6.76 12.73 -20.37
CA HIS A 491 -7.33 13.75 -21.27
C HIS A 491 -8.03 13.18 -22.51
N LEU A 492 -8.71 12.04 -22.36
CA LEU A 492 -9.44 11.38 -23.44
C LEU A 492 -10.82 12.00 -23.65
N ARG A 493 -11.16 12.37 -24.88
CA ARG A 493 -12.50 12.87 -25.22
C ARG A 493 -13.55 11.77 -25.10
N SER A 494 -14.78 12.12 -24.70
CA SER A 494 -15.91 11.18 -24.70
C SER A 494 -16.07 10.52 -26.07
N GLY A 495 -15.90 9.18 -26.13
CA GLY A 495 -15.96 8.40 -27.39
C GLY A 495 -14.61 7.98 -27.97
N ALA A 496 -13.47 8.45 -27.45
CA ALA A 496 -12.16 7.94 -27.86
C ALA A 496 -11.86 6.59 -27.22
N VAL A 497 -11.38 5.63 -28.01
CA VAL A 497 -10.89 4.34 -27.53
C VAL A 497 -9.62 4.58 -26.72
N MET A 498 -9.53 3.98 -25.55
CA MET A 498 -8.33 4.03 -24.71
C MET A 498 -7.13 3.51 -25.50
N PRO A 499 -5.93 4.15 -25.43
CA PRO A 499 -4.70 3.54 -25.92
C PRO A 499 -4.51 2.17 -25.26
N GLU A 500 -4.04 1.19 -26.01
CA GLU A 500 -3.87 -0.20 -25.54
C GLU A 500 -2.97 -0.29 -24.28
N GLU A 501 -2.01 0.63 -24.15
CA GLU A 501 -1.15 0.79 -22.99
C GLU A 501 -1.89 1.30 -21.73
N ALA A 502 -2.95 2.11 -21.90
CA ALA A 502 -3.74 2.61 -20.78
C ALA A 502 -4.80 1.59 -20.32
N ALA A 503 -5.31 0.76 -21.22
CA ALA A 503 -6.21 -0.35 -20.90
C ALA A 503 -5.46 -1.47 -20.13
N GLY A 504 -4.18 -1.69 -20.41
CA GLY A 504 -3.32 -2.62 -19.67
C GLY A 504 -3.01 -2.19 -18.23
N ALA A 505 -3.06 -0.89 -17.94
CA ALA A 505 -2.89 -0.36 -16.60
C ALA A 505 -4.18 -0.46 -15.75
N ALA A 506 -5.35 -0.50 -16.39
CA ALA A 506 -6.65 -0.52 -15.72
C ALA A 506 -7.33 -1.90 -15.73
N VAL A 507 -7.01 -2.75 -16.73
CA VAL A 507 -7.63 -4.08 -16.88
C VAL A 507 -6.56 -5.03 -17.43
N GLY A 508 -5.85 -5.73 -16.56
CA GLY A 508 -5.08 -6.90 -16.94
C GLY A 508 -6.03 -8.04 -17.33
N SER A 509 -6.67 -7.96 -18.48
CA SER A 509 -7.44 -9.09 -18.98
C SER A 509 -6.53 -10.00 -19.80
N ALA A 510 -6.28 -11.18 -19.26
CA ALA A 510 -5.77 -12.33 -20.00
C ALA A 510 -6.72 -12.68 -21.16
N THR A 511 -6.23 -12.57 -22.38
CA THR A 511 -6.52 -13.55 -23.46
C THR A 511 -5.54 -13.29 -24.60
N GLY A 512 -4.54 -14.16 -24.71
CA GLY A 512 -3.62 -14.22 -25.82
C GLY A 512 -4.31 -14.77 -27.05
N VAL A 513 -4.16 -14.07 -28.16
CA VAL A 513 -4.33 -14.66 -29.48
C VAL A 513 -2.99 -14.56 -30.20
N ILE A 514 -2.36 -15.72 -30.32
CA ILE A 514 -1.21 -15.95 -31.20
C ILE A 514 -1.68 -15.70 -32.63
N ARG A 515 -1.09 -14.75 -33.33
CA ARG A 515 -1.11 -14.68 -34.78
C ARG A 515 0.31 -14.72 -35.31
N GLU A 516 0.60 -15.82 -35.99
CA GLU A 516 1.75 -15.98 -36.87
C GLU A 516 1.74 -14.87 -37.93
N ALA A 517 2.85 -14.19 -38.10
CA ALA A 517 3.14 -13.39 -39.27
C ALA A 517 4.29 -14.05 -40.03
N GLY A 518 3.96 -14.62 -41.16
CA GLY A 518 4.86 -15.27 -42.10
C GLY A 518 5.85 -14.29 -42.70
N ALA A 519 6.97 -14.86 -43.05
CA ALA A 519 8.09 -14.25 -43.77
C ALA A 519 7.71 -13.71 -45.13
N THR A 520 8.25 -12.54 -45.48
CA THR A 520 8.66 -12.23 -46.86
C THR A 520 9.96 -11.42 -46.81
N THR A 521 10.96 -12.03 -47.39
CA THR A 521 12.23 -11.47 -47.85
C THR A 521 12.01 -10.29 -48.79
N ASP A 522 12.79 -9.22 -48.63
CA ASP A 522 13.39 -8.57 -49.82
C ASP A 522 14.72 -7.87 -49.46
N GLU A 523 15.72 -8.22 -50.28
CA GLU A 523 17.06 -7.65 -50.35
C GLU A 523 17.00 -6.33 -51.11
N ALA A 524 17.75 -5.31 -50.71
CA ALA A 524 18.54 -4.46 -51.62
C ALA A 524 19.34 -3.38 -50.87
N GLU A 525 20.66 -3.52 -50.94
CA GLU A 525 21.66 -2.53 -51.42
C GLU A 525 21.86 -1.20 -50.65
N ILE A 526 23.00 -1.10 -49.94
CA ILE A 526 24.31 -0.53 -50.32
C ILE A 526 24.46 1.03 -50.20
N GLN A 527 25.53 1.41 -49.47
CA GLN A 527 26.39 2.62 -49.55
C GLN A 527 25.86 3.97 -49.00
N ALA A 528 26.35 4.41 -47.87
CA ALA A 528 27.44 5.41 -47.69
C ALA A 528 27.72 5.59 -46.19
#